data_a6d680b47f9e0d3e6ce44eaf80191236
#
_entry.id   a6d680b47f9e0d3e6ce44eaf80191236
#
_cell.length_a   1.000
_cell.length_b   1.000
_cell.length_c   1.000
_cell.angle_alpha   90.00
_cell.angle_beta   90.00
_cell.angle_gamma   90.00
#
_symmetry.space_group_name_H-M   'P 1'
#
loop_
_entity.id
_entity.type
_entity.pdbx_description
1 polymer ?
#
loop_
_entity_poly.entity_id
_entity_poly.type
_entity_poly.pdbx_seq_one_letter_code
_entity_poly.pdbx_strand_id
1 'polypeptide(L)'
;MRAGAVLLLLVLTLTLQPAEGSPRGLNVIVTFSNLKYDVDLLICPPDRVISLVPPGVDPHDYELKPEDISLLKDADIIISTAHAPFERLIRDKVASGEIRAKLVEIPKLGLKILMNPATKQPNYHMPIYDPDNYLTFMESLSEIMARKNPECASWYRERYDKVSRRVLEIERTAPRLNSSAVAASPVAQYAVEWAGVRVRYLLLKERGVPATPPELAEIRRRALSGEIEIMILVGKPQTPLNRKAVEMAEEMGIPWVSVPSPLEPRSIPEKLEDVVKALSNVGEVRSAGMEYGYMPLTVTVVAIITSLSAALYLMRRQPN
;
A
#
# COMPACT_ATOMS: atom_id res chain seq x y z
N MET A 1 66.41 -20.98 -64.32
CA MET A 1 65.30 -21.31 -63.42
C MET A 1 65.31 -20.24 -62.29
N ARG A 2 64.36 -19.35 -62.31
CA ARG A 2 64.24 -18.27 -61.28
C ARG A 2 62.98 -18.56 -60.46
N ALA A 3 63.14 -18.92 -59.20
CA ALA A 3 62.04 -19.12 -58.25
C ALA A 3 61.64 -17.75 -57.70
N GLY A 4 60.40 -17.32 -57.98
CA GLY A 4 59.81 -16.10 -57.39
C GLY A 4 59.15 -16.47 -56.05
N ALA A 5 59.60 -15.87 -54.97
CA ALA A 5 58.96 -15.97 -53.67
C ALA A 5 57.79 -14.98 -53.64
N VAL A 6 56.56 -15.46 -53.47
CA VAL A 6 55.35 -14.64 -53.19
C VAL A 6 55.26 -14.44 -51.70
N LEU A 7 55.48 -13.23 -51.27
CA LEU A 7 55.31 -12.78 -49.87
C LEU A 7 53.83 -12.47 -49.64
N LEU A 8 53.11 -13.30 -48.90
CA LEU A 8 51.72 -13.11 -48.51
C LEU A 8 51.69 -12.17 -47.28
N LEU A 9 51.33 -10.89 -47.46
CA LEU A 9 51.11 -9.95 -46.36
C LEU A 9 49.74 -10.21 -45.73
N LEU A 10 49.73 -10.81 -44.55
CA LEU A 10 48.51 -10.99 -43.76
C LEU A 10 48.23 -9.65 -43.03
N VAL A 11 47.30 -8.85 -43.53
CA VAL A 11 46.79 -7.65 -42.87
C VAL A 11 45.82 -8.05 -41.76
N LEU A 12 46.29 -8.08 -40.53
CA LEU A 12 45.45 -8.28 -39.33
C LEU A 12 44.66 -7.00 -39.07
N THR A 13 43.41 -6.93 -39.53
CA THR A 13 42.48 -5.83 -39.18
C THR A 13 42.06 -6.01 -37.73
N LEU A 14 42.69 -5.27 -36.82
CA LEU A 14 42.22 -5.12 -35.45
C LEU A 14 40.94 -4.28 -35.48
N THR A 15 39.77 -4.94 -35.39
CA THR A 15 38.54 -4.24 -35.13
C THR A 15 38.57 -3.75 -33.70
N LEU A 16 38.89 -2.45 -33.51
CA LEU A 16 38.59 -1.77 -32.24
C LEU A 16 37.09 -1.82 -32.04
N GLN A 17 36.62 -2.79 -31.22
CA GLN A 17 35.28 -2.70 -30.65
C GLN A 17 35.30 -1.44 -29.75
N PRO A 18 34.36 -0.48 -29.93
CA PRO A 18 34.21 0.57 -28.96
C PRO A 18 34.03 -0.05 -27.59
N ALA A 19 34.83 0.35 -26.62
CA ALA A 19 34.63 -0.04 -25.24
C ALA A 19 33.18 0.37 -24.90
N GLU A 20 32.29 -0.59 -24.67
CA GLU A 20 30.98 -0.32 -24.12
C GLU A 20 31.22 0.38 -22.78
N GLY A 21 31.07 1.71 -22.78
CA GLY A 21 31.12 2.50 -21.57
C GLY A 21 30.08 1.93 -20.60
N SER A 22 30.47 1.72 -19.34
CA SER A 22 29.49 1.30 -18.33
C SER A 22 28.24 2.18 -18.43
N PRO A 23 27.03 1.63 -18.41
CA PRO A 23 25.82 2.40 -18.58
C PRO A 23 25.80 3.56 -17.59
N ARG A 24 25.44 4.75 -18.07
CA ARG A 24 25.26 5.90 -17.18
C ARG A 24 24.04 5.62 -16.32
N GLY A 25 24.23 5.56 -14.98
CA GLY A 25 23.12 5.39 -14.05
C GLY A 25 22.19 6.59 -14.02
N LEU A 26 20.90 6.32 -13.77
CA LEU A 26 19.90 7.34 -13.52
C LEU A 26 19.98 7.85 -12.08
N ASN A 27 19.87 9.17 -11.89
CA ASN A 27 19.60 9.79 -10.60
C ASN A 27 18.09 9.94 -10.42
N VAL A 28 17.47 9.07 -9.62
CA VAL A 28 16.05 9.10 -9.33
C VAL A 28 15.83 9.71 -7.94
N ILE A 29 15.05 10.78 -7.89
CA ILE A 29 14.66 11.42 -6.62
C ILE A 29 13.22 11.04 -6.31
N VAL A 30 12.97 10.53 -5.11
CA VAL A 30 11.62 10.31 -4.60
C VAL A 30 11.29 11.36 -3.55
N THR A 31 10.09 11.91 -3.56
CA THR A 31 9.68 12.93 -2.60
C THR A 31 9.50 12.36 -1.20
N PHE A 32 8.93 11.17 -1.07
CA PHE A 32 8.71 10.47 0.20
C PHE A 32 9.64 9.27 0.33
N SER A 33 10.21 9.07 1.52
CA SER A 33 11.21 8.04 1.76
C SER A 33 10.72 6.61 1.54
N ASN A 34 9.45 6.34 1.77
CA ASN A 34 8.86 5.02 1.54
C ASN A 34 8.87 4.61 0.06
N LEU A 35 8.72 5.56 -0.88
CA LEU A 35 8.75 5.30 -2.32
C LEU A 35 10.09 4.73 -2.80
N LYS A 36 11.18 5.04 -2.07
CA LYS A 36 12.50 4.50 -2.41
C LYS A 36 12.50 2.97 -2.48
N TYR A 37 11.84 2.30 -1.55
CA TYR A 37 11.80 0.84 -1.47
C TYR A 37 11.08 0.20 -2.66
N ASP A 38 10.15 0.91 -3.27
CA ASP A 38 9.45 0.45 -4.47
C ASP A 38 10.31 0.69 -5.72
N VAL A 39 10.92 1.87 -5.84
CA VAL A 39 11.81 2.22 -6.96
C VAL A 39 13.06 1.34 -6.97
N ASP A 40 13.62 1.00 -5.81
CA ASP A 40 14.77 0.10 -5.66
C ASP A 40 14.50 -1.31 -6.25
N LEU A 41 13.24 -1.71 -6.40
CA LEU A 41 12.88 -2.96 -7.08
C LEU A 41 13.15 -2.95 -8.58
N LEU A 42 13.23 -1.77 -9.20
CA LEU A 42 13.42 -1.60 -10.66
C LEU A 42 14.83 -1.26 -11.07
N ILE A 43 15.63 -0.61 -10.20
CA ILE A 43 16.93 -0.02 -10.56
C ILE A 43 17.88 -1.00 -11.24
N CYS A 44 18.57 -0.48 -12.25
CA CYS A 44 19.70 -1.11 -12.94
C CYS A 44 21.00 -0.54 -12.37
N PRO A 45 22.04 -1.31 -12.03
CA PRO A 45 23.33 -0.73 -11.67
C PRO A 45 23.91 0.06 -12.86
N PRO A 46 24.35 1.32 -12.69
CA PRO A 46 24.62 2.04 -11.43
C PRO A 46 23.59 3.11 -11.05
N ASP A 47 22.28 2.91 -11.33
CA ASP A 47 21.23 3.85 -10.91
C ASP A 47 21.27 4.15 -9.41
N ARG A 48 20.79 5.33 -9.04
CA ARG A 48 20.69 5.76 -7.63
C ARG A 48 19.31 6.28 -7.32
N VAL A 49 18.78 5.89 -6.17
CA VAL A 49 17.50 6.40 -5.64
C VAL A 49 17.76 7.16 -4.34
N ILE A 50 17.39 8.43 -4.32
CA ILE A 50 17.58 9.32 -3.18
C ILE A 50 16.20 9.83 -2.73
N SER A 51 15.94 9.78 -1.43
CA SER A 51 14.73 10.37 -0.85
C SER A 51 14.97 11.82 -0.47
N LEU A 52 14.03 12.68 -0.83
CA LEU A 52 14.07 14.10 -0.46
C LEU A 52 13.70 14.29 1.01
N VAL A 53 12.54 13.75 1.43
CA VAL A 53 12.13 13.78 2.83
C VAL A 53 12.80 12.62 3.57
N PRO A 54 13.55 12.90 4.66
CA PRO A 54 14.17 11.86 5.48
C PRO A 54 13.12 10.92 6.12
N PRO A 55 13.49 9.67 6.42
CA PRO A 55 12.63 8.76 7.16
C PRO A 55 12.23 9.35 8.52
N GLY A 56 10.94 9.19 8.89
CA GLY A 56 10.40 9.66 10.17
C GLY A 56 9.98 11.13 10.21
N VAL A 57 10.25 11.91 9.17
CA VAL A 57 9.74 13.28 9.01
C VAL A 57 8.36 13.23 8.35
N ASP A 58 7.39 14.00 8.88
CA ASP A 58 6.09 14.15 8.23
C ASP A 58 6.25 14.95 6.93
N PRO A 59 5.96 14.39 5.76
CA PRO A 59 6.13 15.09 4.50
C PRO A 59 5.25 16.35 4.36
N HIS A 60 4.16 16.46 5.10
CA HIS A 60 3.30 17.63 5.05
C HIS A 60 3.90 18.86 5.76
N ASP A 61 4.85 18.62 6.67
CA ASP A 61 5.56 19.67 7.41
C ASP A 61 6.95 19.93 6.81
N TYR A 62 7.31 19.23 5.71
CA TYR A 62 8.60 19.40 5.08
C TYR A 62 8.65 20.66 4.22
N GLU A 63 9.75 21.42 4.37
CA GLU A 63 10.06 22.59 3.56
C GLU A 63 11.33 22.32 2.74
N LEU A 64 11.28 22.71 1.46
CA LEU A 64 12.45 22.57 0.56
C LEU A 64 13.59 23.46 1.00
N LYS A 65 14.78 22.88 1.11
CA LYS A 65 16.04 23.59 1.40
C LYS A 65 16.82 23.87 0.11
N PRO A 66 17.79 24.81 0.13
CA PRO A 66 18.65 25.06 -1.03
C PRO A 66 19.37 23.80 -1.54
N GLU A 67 19.79 22.92 -0.63
CA GLU A 67 20.46 21.65 -0.96
C GLU A 67 19.52 20.71 -1.74
N ASP A 68 18.23 20.68 -1.38
CA ASP A 68 17.21 19.90 -2.07
C ASP A 68 17.02 20.38 -3.52
N ILE A 69 17.04 21.69 -3.73
CA ILE A 69 16.94 22.27 -5.08
C ILE A 69 18.15 21.87 -5.92
N SER A 70 19.34 21.85 -5.34
CA SER A 70 20.55 21.39 -6.04
C SER A 70 20.42 19.91 -6.43
N LEU A 71 19.96 19.06 -5.49
CA LEU A 71 19.73 17.64 -5.73
C LEU A 71 18.68 17.40 -6.83
N LEU A 72 17.59 18.18 -6.82
CA LEU A 72 16.51 18.09 -7.82
C LEU A 72 16.97 18.54 -9.22
N LYS A 73 17.93 19.47 -9.32
CA LYS A 73 18.52 19.91 -10.61
C LYS A 73 19.37 18.82 -11.26
N ASP A 74 20.00 17.97 -10.45
CA ASP A 74 20.85 16.87 -10.91
C ASP A 74 20.06 15.58 -11.16
N ALA A 75 18.74 15.57 -10.92
CA ALA A 75 17.89 14.42 -11.12
C ALA A 75 17.57 14.17 -12.60
N ASP A 76 17.52 12.91 -13.01
CA ASP A 76 16.96 12.46 -14.29
C ASP A 76 15.43 12.26 -14.20
N ILE A 77 14.96 11.76 -13.04
CA ILE A 77 13.55 11.48 -12.75
C ILE A 77 13.23 11.95 -11.31
N ILE A 78 12.09 12.61 -11.15
CA ILE A 78 11.51 12.94 -9.84
C ILE A 78 10.18 12.24 -9.72
N ILE A 79 9.97 11.47 -8.65
CA ILE A 79 8.73 10.76 -8.36
C ILE A 79 8.04 11.46 -7.20
N SER A 80 6.82 11.91 -7.43
CA SER A 80 6.03 12.73 -6.51
C SER A 80 4.67 12.11 -6.23
N THR A 81 4.24 12.13 -4.96
CA THR A 81 2.86 11.79 -4.58
C THR A 81 1.86 12.86 -5.00
N ALA A 82 2.35 14.06 -5.36
CA ALA A 82 1.57 15.25 -5.72
C ALA A 82 0.56 15.69 -4.64
N HIS A 83 0.81 15.32 -3.38
CA HIS A 83 -0.10 15.52 -2.26
C HIS A 83 0.42 16.54 -1.23
N ALA A 84 1.72 16.54 -0.93
CA ALA A 84 2.31 17.44 0.06
C ALA A 84 2.53 18.87 -0.51
N PRO A 85 2.49 19.92 0.35
CA PRO A 85 2.65 21.32 -0.10
C PRO A 85 3.95 21.58 -0.86
N PHE A 86 5.08 21.03 -0.41
CA PHE A 86 6.38 21.23 -1.05
C PHE A 86 6.48 20.63 -2.46
N GLU A 87 5.69 19.59 -2.76
CA GLU A 87 5.67 18.95 -4.07
C GLU A 87 5.09 19.87 -5.16
N ARG A 88 4.23 20.84 -4.78
CA ARG A 88 3.75 21.90 -5.69
C ARG A 88 4.90 22.81 -6.14
N LEU A 89 5.78 23.18 -5.22
CA LEU A 89 6.96 23.98 -5.56
C LEU A 89 7.89 23.23 -6.52
N ILE A 90 8.07 21.93 -6.35
CA ILE A 90 8.84 21.09 -7.29
C ILE A 90 8.20 21.13 -8.68
N ARG A 91 6.87 20.95 -8.75
CA ARG A 91 6.11 21.02 -10.02
C ARG A 91 6.30 22.36 -10.71
N ASP A 92 6.20 23.47 -9.96
CA ASP A 92 6.34 24.80 -10.51
C ASP A 92 7.76 25.06 -11.05
N LYS A 93 8.79 24.57 -10.35
CA LYS A 93 10.19 24.64 -10.79
C LYS A 93 10.47 23.78 -12.02
N VAL A 94 9.83 22.63 -12.16
CA VAL A 94 9.91 21.82 -13.39
C VAL A 94 9.16 22.51 -14.53
N ALA A 95 7.99 23.07 -14.28
CA ALA A 95 7.20 23.79 -15.29
C ALA A 95 7.89 25.06 -15.80
N SER A 96 8.64 25.75 -14.95
CA SER A 96 9.45 26.93 -15.33
C SER A 96 10.76 26.56 -16.05
N GLY A 97 11.14 25.28 -16.09
CA GLY A 97 12.41 24.82 -16.66
C GLY A 97 13.63 25.03 -15.74
N GLU A 98 13.44 25.47 -14.49
CA GLU A 98 14.52 25.56 -13.50
C GLU A 98 15.06 24.17 -13.13
N ILE A 99 14.17 23.14 -13.11
CA ILE A 99 14.50 21.72 -12.93
C ILE A 99 14.15 21.00 -14.23
N ARG A 100 15.13 20.28 -14.83
CA ARG A 100 14.95 19.60 -16.12
C ARG A 100 14.61 18.12 -16.01
N ALA A 101 14.47 17.60 -14.81
CA ALA A 101 14.10 16.21 -14.55
C ALA A 101 12.72 15.86 -15.13
N LYS A 102 12.52 14.58 -15.46
CA LYS A 102 11.19 14.06 -15.74
C LYS A 102 10.40 13.95 -14.44
N LEU A 103 9.42 14.82 -14.25
CA LEU A 103 8.50 14.72 -13.11
C LEU A 103 7.44 13.64 -13.39
N VAL A 104 7.34 12.69 -12.47
CA VAL A 104 6.34 11.62 -12.43
C VAL A 104 5.44 11.87 -11.22
N GLU A 105 4.25 12.37 -11.47
CA GLU A 105 3.24 12.58 -10.44
C GLU A 105 2.33 11.36 -10.40
N ILE A 106 2.42 10.59 -9.32
CA ILE A 106 1.71 9.31 -9.17
C ILE A 106 0.23 9.39 -9.54
N PRO A 107 -0.58 10.36 -9.06
CA PRO A 107 -2.01 10.44 -9.42
C PRO A 107 -2.30 10.72 -10.89
N LYS A 108 -1.29 11.17 -11.66
CA LYS A 108 -1.43 11.46 -13.10
C LYS A 108 -1.12 10.27 -14.01
N LEU A 109 -0.80 9.11 -13.45
CA LEU A 109 -0.48 7.89 -14.19
C LEU A 109 -1.73 7.07 -14.62
N GLY A 110 -2.92 7.65 -14.52
CA GLY A 110 -4.15 6.94 -14.87
C GLY A 110 -4.66 5.97 -13.80
N LEU A 111 -4.23 6.16 -12.54
CA LEU A 111 -4.64 5.32 -11.42
C LEU A 111 -6.13 5.48 -11.11
N LYS A 112 -6.73 4.43 -10.57
CA LYS A 112 -8.06 4.48 -9.96
C LYS A 112 -8.01 5.30 -8.68
N ILE A 113 -8.58 6.49 -8.68
CA ILE A 113 -8.66 7.34 -7.48
C ILE A 113 -10.01 7.09 -6.80
N LEU A 114 -9.96 6.61 -5.57
CA LEU A 114 -11.13 6.38 -4.73
C LEU A 114 -11.67 7.71 -4.19
N MET A 115 -12.96 7.72 -3.87
CA MET A 115 -13.59 8.86 -3.20
C MET A 115 -13.52 8.66 -1.69
N ASN A 116 -13.02 9.66 -0.97
CA ASN A 116 -13.05 9.67 0.49
C ASN A 116 -14.51 9.59 0.98
N PRO A 117 -14.89 8.58 1.77
CA PRO A 117 -16.28 8.35 2.15
C PRO A 117 -16.87 9.45 3.05
N ALA A 118 -16.02 10.23 3.74
CA ALA A 118 -16.44 11.29 4.63
C ALA A 118 -16.54 12.65 3.92
N THR A 119 -15.52 13.03 3.13
CA THR A 119 -15.45 14.35 2.50
C THR A 119 -16.08 14.38 1.10
N LYS A 120 -16.29 13.23 0.48
CA LYS A 120 -16.76 13.09 -0.92
C LYS A 120 -15.81 13.72 -1.94
N GLN A 121 -14.56 13.91 -1.56
CA GLN A 121 -13.50 14.39 -2.44
C GLN A 121 -12.58 13.21 -2.87
N PRO A 122 -11.81 13.37 -3.96
CA PRO A 122 -10.82 12.37 -4.34
C PRO A 122 -9.83 12.08 -3.21
N ASN A 123 -9.60 10.79 -2.91
CA ASN A 123 -8.65 10.36 -1.90
C ASN A 123 -7.25 10.19 -2.52
N TYR A 124 -6.36 11.13 -2.30
CA TYR A 124 -4.97 11.06 -2.77
C TYR A 124 -3.99 10.43 -1.75
N HIS A 125 -4.49 9.87 -0.63
CA HIS A 125 -3.65 9.26 0.38
C HIS A 125 -3.14 7.88 -0.08
N MET A 126 -1.97 7.88 -0.69
CA MET A 126 -1.23 6.70 -1.14
C MET A 126 -2.02 5.74 -2.07
N PRO A 127 -2.48 6.22 -3.26
CA PRO A 127 -3.27 5.40 -4.19
C PRO A 127 -2.56 4.10 -4.63
N ILE A 128 -1.23 4.09 -4.64
CA ILE A 128 -0.42 2.90 -4.97
C ILE A 128 -0.45 1.80 -3.90
N TYR A 129 -1.22 1.96 -2.81
CA TYR A 129 -1.44 0.88 -1.86
C TYR A 129 -2.53 -0.10 -2.35
N ASP A 130 -3.24 0.24 -3.41
CA ASP A 130 -4.08 -0.68 -4.18
C ASP A 130 -3.18 -1.45 -5.18
N PRO A 131 -3.27 -2.80 -5.28
CA PRO A 131 -2.41 -3.62 -6.13
C PRO A 131 -2.47 -3.23 -7.62
N ASP A 132 -3.65 -3.00 -8.19
CA ASP A 132 -3.81 -2.61 -9.61
C ASP A 132 -3.15 -1.26 -9.88
N ASN A 133 -3.36 -0.30 -8.97
CA ASN A 133 -2.70 1.01 -9.05
C ASN A 133 -1.18 0.89 -8.91
N TYR A 134 -0.72 0.00 -8.04
CA TYR A 134 0.70 -0.26 -7.86
C TYR A 134 1.34 -0.83 -9.13
N LEU A 135 0.70 -1.79 -9.77
CA LEU A 135 1.18 -2.35 -11.04
C LEU A 135 1.23 -1.27 -12.13
N THR A 136 0.20 -0.43 -12.25
CA THR A 136 0.17 0.70 -13.20
C THR A 136 1.31 1.70 -12.93
N PHE A 137 1.59 2.00 -11.66
CA PHE A 137 2.72 2.86 -11.27
C PHE A 137 4.06 2.24 -11.65
N MET A 138 4.31 0.97 -11.32
CA MET A 138 5.57 0.30 -11.56
C MET A 138 5.83 0.08 -13.06
N GLU A 139 4.80 -0.24 -13.84
CA GLU A 139 4.88 -0.34 -15.29
C GLU A 139 5.27 0.98 -15.92
N SER A 140 4.52 2.04 -15.61
CA SER A 140 4.78 3.39 -16.10
C SER A 140 6.20 3.85 -15.75
N LEU A 141 6.65 3.58 -14.54
CA LEU A 141 8.00 3.94 -14.09
C LEU A 141 9.06 3.13 -14.83
N SER A 142 8.89 1.83 -14.99
CA SER A 142 9.79 0.96 -15.77
C SER A 142 9.95 1.47 -17.20
N GLU A 143 8.87 1.86 -17.86
CA GLU A 143 8.91 2.44 -19.22
C GLU A 143 9.61 3.80 -19.26
N ILE A 144 9.38 4.66 -18.26
CA ILE A 144 10.04 5.97 -18.18
C ILE A 144 11.54 5.78 -18.00
N MET A 145 11.95 4.87 -17.13
CA MET A 145 13.35 4.54 -16.88
C MET A 145 14.00 3.95 -18.16
N ALA A 146 13.33 3.03 -18.86
CA ALA A 146 13.79 2.44 -20.11
C ALA A 146 13.99 3.49 -21.24
N ARG A 147 13.12 4.50 -21.32
CA ARG A 147 13.28 5.61 -22.26
C ARG A 147 14.45 6.55 -21.90
N LYS A 148 14.71 6.74 -20.62
CA LYS A 148 15.79 7.58 -20.11
C LYS A 148 17.15 6.89 -20.17
N ASN A 149 17.19 5.57 -19.99
CA ASN A 149 18.37 4.74 -20.05
C ASN A 149 18.12 3.50 -20.90
N PRO A 150 18.21 3.59 -22.25
CA PRO A 150 17.92 2.47 -23.16
C PRO A 150 18.84 1.26 -22.97
N GLU A 151 20.05 1.46 -22.48
CA GLU A 151 21.02 0.37 -22.21
C GLU A 151 20.51 -0.59 -21.13
N CYS A 152 19.74 -0.08 -20.16
CA CYS A 152 19.12 -0.86 -19.09
C CYS A 152 17.64 -1.24 -19.39
N ALA A 153 17.12 -1.00 -20.60
CA ALA A 153 15.69 -1.18 -20.89
C ALA A 153 15.19 -2.60 -20.65
N SER A 154 15.98 -3.63 -20.98
CA SER A 154 15.63 -5.03 -20.73
C SER A 154 15.60 -5.34 -19.23
N TRP A 155 16.55 -4.78 -18.47
CA TRP A 155 16.62 -4.92 -17.03
C TRP A 155 15.37 -4.36 -16.33
N TYR A 156 14.97 -3.12 -16.64
CA TYR A 156 13.78 -2.52 -16.03
C TYR A 156 12.51 -3.34 -16.29
N ARG A 157 12.33 -3.88 -17.52
CA ARG A 157 11.19 -4.76 -17.87
C ARG A 157 11.23 -6.05 -17.07
N GLU A 158 12.38 -6.75 -17.02
CA GLU A 158 12.51 -8.00 -16.25
C GLU A 158 12.21 -7.78 -14.77
N ARG A 159 12.66 -6.67 -14.19
CA ARG A 159 12.40 -6.32 -12.81
C ARG A 159 10.93 -6.01 -12.58
N TYR A 160 10.27 -5.27 -13.49
CA TYR A 160 8.84 -5.07 -13.47
C TYR A 160 8.07 -6.40 -13.54
N ASP A 161 8.41 -7.29 -14.47
CA ASP A 161 7.77 -8.60 -14.59
C ASP A 161 7.86 -9.42 -13.32
N LYS A 162 8.99 -9.33 -12.60
CA LYS A 162 9.16 -9.99 -11.31
C LYS A 162 8.25 -9.39 -10.24
N VAL A 163 8.16 -8.07 -10.17
CA VAL A 163 7.27 -7.35 -9.26
C VAL A 163 5.81 -7.68 -9.56
N SER A 164 5.42 -7.64 -10.83
CA SER A 164 4.06 -7.92 -11.30
C SER A 164 3.62 -9.34 -10.89
N ARG A 165 4.45 -10.35 -11.16
CA ARG A 165 4.13 -11.73 -10.74
C ARG A 165 3.92 -11.86 -9.23
N ARG A 166 4.73 -11.17 -8.42
CA ARG A 166 4.59 -11.18 -6.95
C ARG A 166 3.27 -10.56 -6.52
N VAL A 167 2.91 -9.39 -7.06
CA VAL A 167 1.67 -8.68 -6.71
C VAL A 167 0.43 -9.48 -7.13
N LEU A 168 0.42 -10.03 -8.35
CA LEU A 168 -0.69 -10.87 -8.83
C LEU A 168 -0.87 -12.13 -7.97
N GLU A 169 0.22 -12.72 -7.46
CA GLU A 169 0.14 -13.86 -6.54
C GLU A 169 -0.44 -13.44 -5.19
N ILE A 170 -0.07 -12.26 -4.65
CA ILE A 170 -0.66 -11.69 -3.44
C ILE A 170 -2.17 -11.51 -3.62
N GLU A 171 -2.61 -10.92 -4.74
CA GLU A 171 -4.04 -10.73 -5.03
C GLU A 171 -4.80 -12.05 -5.14
N ARG A 172 -4.18 -13.08 -5.75
CA ARG A 172 -4.76 -14.40 -5.93
C ARG A 172 -4.98 -15.13 -4.60
N THR A 173 -4.07 -14.93 -3.64
CA THR A 173 -4.11 -15.56 -2.31
C THR A 173 -4.91 -14.78 -1.28
N ALA A 174 -5.28 -13.55 -1.58
CA ALA A 174 -6.04 -12.69 -0.67
C ALA A 174 -7.46 -13.23 -0.41
N PRO A 175 -7.94 -13.12 0.84
CA PRO A 175 -9.33 -13.41 1.15
C PRO A 175 -10.26 -12.40 0.47
N ARG A 176 -11.43 -12.82 0.02
CA ARG A 176 -12.48 -11.95 -0.52
C ARG A 176 -13.56 -11.74 0.54
N LEU A 177 -13.41 -10.64 1.31
CA LEU A 177 -14.20 -10.39 2.50
C LEU A 177 -15.44 -9.60 2.16
N ASN A 178 -16.40 -9.74 1.64
CA ASN A 178 -17.56 -8.85 1.35
C ASN A 178 -18.08 -8.13 2.62
N SER A 179 -17.26 -7.24 3.20
CA SER A 179 -17.48 -6.60 4.50
C SER A 179 -17.53 -5.08 4.41
N SER A 180 -18.25 -4.44 5.32
CA SER A 180 -18.23 -2.99 5.52
C SER A 180 -17.40 -2.63 6.74
N ALA A 181 -16.58 -1.57 6.61
CA ALA A 181 -15.64 -1.16 7.64
C ALA A 181 -15.78 0.30 8.04
N VAL A 182 -15.38 0.61 9.26
CA VAL A 182 -14.89 1.92 9.67
C VAL A 182 -13.38 1.87 9.74
N ALA A 183 -12.70 2.91 9.29
CA ALA A 183 -11.24 2.95 9.32
C ALA A 183 -10.70 4.16 10.10
N ALA A 184 -9.50 4.00 10.67
CA ALA A 184 -8.84 5.07 11.41
C ALA A 184 -8.52 6.27 10.51
N SER A 185 -8.12 6.04 9.24
CA SER A 185 -7.73 7.11 8.32
C SER A 185 -7.98 6.74 6.84
N PRO A 186 -7.98 7.72 5.91
CA PRO A 186 -8.28 7.51 4.49
C PRO A 186 -7.35 6.54 3.75
N VAL A 187 -6.11 6.40 4.21
CA VAL A 187 -5.13 5.47 3.64
C VAL A 187 -5.65 4.03 3.60
N ALA A 188 -6.45 3.64 4.61
CA ALA A 188 -6.99 2.29 4.73
C ALA A 188 -7.81 1.85 3.51
N GLN A 189 -8.47 2.79 2.80
CA GLN A 189 -9.27 2.43 1.62
C GLN A 189 -8.45 1.66 0.60
N TYR A 190 -7.30 2.19 0.19
CA TYR A 190 -6.43 1.54 -0.79
C TYR A 190 -5.79 0.26 -0.28
N ALA A 191 -5.61 0.14 1.05
CA ALA A 191 -5.03 -1.07 1.62
C ALA A 191 -5.99 -2.27 1.61
N VAL A 192 -7.33 -2.05 1.67
CA VAL A 192 -8.26 -3.16 1.93
C VAL A 192 -9.43 -3.30 0.94
N GLU A 193 -9.79 -2.24 0.16
CA GLU A 193 -10.98 -2.31 -0.70
C GLU A 193 -10.82 -3.31 -1.85
N TRP A 194 -9.62 -3.52 -2.37
CA TRP A 194 -9.31 -4.54 -3.37
C TRP A 194 -9.57 -5.99 -2.87
N ALA A 195 -9.49 -6.21 -1.55
CA ALA A 195 -9.81 -7.49 -0.90
C ALA A 195 -11.30 -7.61 -0.49
N GLY A 196 -12.15 -6.66 -0.90
CA GLY A 196 -13.59 -6.69 -0.66
C GLY A 196 -14.03 -6.08 0.67
N VAL A 197 -13.15 -5.38 1.39
CA VAL A 197 -13.48 -4.64 2.63
C VAL A 197 -13.81 -3.19 2.28
N ARG A 198 -15.08 -2.83 2.29
CA ARG A 198 -15.56 -1.51 1.87
C ARG A 198 -15.53 -0.51 3.02
N VAL A 199 -14.64 0.48 2.98
CA VAL A 199 -14.55 1.54 3.99
C VAL A 199 -15.72 2.52 3.83
N ARG A 200 -16.63 2.55 4.81
CA ARG A 200 -17.83 3.41 4.83
C ARG A 200 -17.65 4.67 5.66
N TYR A 201 -16.84 4.60 6.71
CA TYR A 201 -16.66 5.67 7.68
C TYR A 201 -15.18 5.81 8.05
N LEU A 202 -14.80 7.02 8.47
CA LEU A 202 -13.44 7.37 8.89
C LEU A 202 -13.48 8.04 10.26
N LEU A 203 -12.53 7.68 11.16
CA LEU A 203 -12.34 8.38 12.43
C LEU A 203 -11.55 9.68 12.24
N LEU A 204 -10.58 9.68 11.32
CA LEU A 204 -9.87 10.86 10.85
C LEU A 204 -10.20 11.02 9.35
N LYS A 205 -10.95 12.06 9.00
CA LYS A 205 -11.44 12.27 7.62
C LYS A 205 -10.37 12.81 6.68
N GLU A 206 -9.57 13.72 7.21
CA GLU A 206 -8.40 14.35 6.60
C GLU A 206 -7.43 14.75 7.70
N ARG A 207 -6.21 15.20 7.34
CA ARG A 207 -5.24 15.70 8.33
C ARG A 207 -5.87 16.79 9.21
N GLY A 208 -5.86 16.56 10.52
CA GLY A 208 -6.42 17.49 11.50
C GLY A 208 -7.97 17.59 11.52
N VAL A 209 -8.68 16.74 10.78
CA VAL A 209 -10.15 16.77 10.71
C VAL A 209 -10.72 15.44 11.23
N PRO A 210 -10.91 15.28 12.54
CA PRO A 210 -11.52 14.08 13.12
C PRO A 210 -13.02 13.99 12.81
N ALA A 211 -13.58 12.80 12.98
CA ALA A 211 -15.03 12.61 12.98
C ALA A 211 -15.65 13.37 14.16
N THR A 212 -16.78 14.02 13.90
CA THR A 212 -17.56 14.78 14.89
C THR A 212 -18.30 13.83 15.86
N PRO A 213 -18.73 14.30 17.05
CA PRO A 213 -19.51 13.47 17.97
C PRO A 213 -20.77 12.84 17.35
N PRO A 214 -21.57 13.54 16.52
CA PRO A 214 -22.69 12.91 15.81
C PRO A 214 -22.27 11.81 14.84
N GLU A 215 -21.16 12.00 14.09
CA GLU A 215 -20.62 10.96 13.20
C GLU A 215 -20.15 9.73 13.97
N LEU A 216 -19.50 9.91 15.14
CA LEU A 216 -19.10 8.82 16.02
C LEU A 216 -20.31 8.03 16.58
N ALA A 217 -21.39 8.76 16.93
CA ALA A 217 -22.64 8.13 17.39
C ALA A 217 -23.29 7.31 16.25
N GLU A 218 -23.28 7.83 15.02
CA GLU A 218 -23.74 7.12 13.83
C GLU A 218 -22.93 5.85 13.56
N ILE A 219 -21.61 5.92 13.63
CA ILE A 219 -20.72 4.76 13.47
C ILE A 219 -21.08 3.67 14.50
N ARG A 220 -21.24 4.02 15.78
CA ARG A 220 -21.64 3.06 16.82
C ARG A 220 -22.98 2.41 16.53
N ARG A 221 -23.97 3.21 16.15
CA ARG A 221 -25.30 2.70 15.79
C ARG A 221 -25.23 1.69 14.64
N ARG A 222 -24.47 1.99 13.59
CA ARG A 222 -24.29 1.13 12.42
C ARG A 222 -23.51 -0.15 12.73
N ALA A 223 -22.53 -0.08 13.63
CA ALA A 223 -21.83 -1.27 14.09
C ALA A 223 -22.76 -2.18 14.92
N LEU A 224 -23.53 -1.62 15.84
CA LEU A 224 -24.48 -2.38 16.65
C LEU A 224 -25.61 -2.99 15.82
N SER A 225 -25.97 -2.41 14.68
CA SER A 225 -26.94 -3.00 13.72
C SER A 225 -26.32 -4.02 12.76
N GLY A 226 -25.01 -4.27 12.83
CA GLY A 226 -24.30 -5.20 11.93
C GLY A 226 -23.98 -4.63 10.54
N GLU A 227 -24.25 -3.34 10.30
CA GLU A 227 -23.90 -2.69 9.00
C GLU A 227 -22.42 -2.33 8.88
N ILE A 228 -21.72 -2.20 10.00
CA ILE A 228 -20.27 -2.06 10.08
C ILE A 228 -19.76 -3.28 10.86
N GLU A 229 -18.85 -4.00 10.24
CA GLU A 229 -18.47 -5.32 10.71
C GLU A 229 -17.00 -5.41 11.16
N ILE A 230 -16.18 -4.39 10.83
CA ILE A 230 -14.75 -4.42 11.11
C ILE A 230 -14.18 -2.99 11.25
N MET A 231 -13.22 -2.83 12.15
CA MET A 231 -12.41 -1.61 12.31
C MET A 231 -11.04 -1.83 11.68
N ILE A 232 -10.65 -0.91 10.79
CA ILE A 232 -9.33 -0.94 10.13
C ILE A 232 -8.42 0.13 10.72
N LEU A 233 -7.32 -0.30 11.31
CA LEU A 233 -6.22 0.54 11.79
C LEU A 233 -5.14 0.64 10.72
N VAL A 234 -4.36 1.73 10.73
CA VAL A 234 -3.19 1.90 9.87
C VAL A 234 -1.95 2.11 10.75
N GLY A 235 -0.97 1.22 10.60
CA GLY A 235 0.24 1.22 11.43
C GLY A 235 0.02 0.67 12.84
N LYS A 236 0.87 1.05 13.78
CA LYS A 236 0.91 0.46 15.13
C LYS A 236 -0.36 0.78 15.93
N PRO A 237 -0.98 -0.22 16.60
CA PRO A 237 -2.16 -0.02 17.45
C PRO A 237 -1.95 0.98 18.59
N GLN A 238 -0.71 1.18 19.04
CA GLN A 238 -0.34 2.03 20.17
C GLN A 238 -0.37 3.54 19.87
N THR A 239 -0.55 3.95 18.62
CA THR A 239 -0.69 5.38 18.30
C THR A 239 -1.96 5.96 18.91
N PRO A 240 -2.03 7.27 19.25
CA PRO A 240 -3.20 7.85 19.91
C PRO A 240 -4.52 7.61 19.14
N LEU A 241 -4.49 7.78 17.81
CA LEU A 241 -5.67 7.54 16.95
C LEU A 241 -6.08 6.07 16.96
N ASN A 242 -5.12 5.14 16.82
CA ASN A 242 -5.42 3.71 16.76
C ASN A 242 -5.88 3.16 18.12
N ARG A 243 -5.32 3.63 19.24
CA ARG A 243 -5.85 3.26 20.57
C ARG A 243 -7.32 3.62 20.71
N LYS A 244 -7.69 4.86 20.30
CA LYS A 244 -9.10 5.27 20.29
C LYS A 244 -9.96 4.40 19.39
N ALA A 245 -9.43 4.01 18.22
CA ALA A 245 -10.12 3.10 17.32
C ALA A 245 -10.32 1.69 17.91
N VAL A 246 -9.30 1.16 18.61
CA VAL A 246 -9.41 -0.13 19.33
C VAL A 246 -10.46 -0.06 20.42
N GLU A 247 -10.41 0.95 21.31
CA GLU A 247 -11.41 1.18 22.35
C GLU A 247 -12.84 1.19 21.76
N MET A 248 -13.03 1.93 20.65
CA MET A 248 -14.33 1.99 19.99
C MET A 248 -14.75 0.66 19.37
N ALA A 249 -13.82 -0.12 18.81
CA ALA A 249 -14.13 -1.44 18.25
C ALA A 249 -14.58 -2.40 19.34
N GLU A 250 -13.90 -2.39 20.50
CA GLU A 250 -14.25 -3.18 21.69
C GLU A 250 -15.63 -2.76 22.24
N GLU A 251 -15.92 -1.46 22.38
CA GLU A 251 -17.22 -0.93 22.77
C GLU A 251 -18.36 -1.38 21.83
N MET A 252 -18.06 -1.48 20.55
CA MET A 252 -19.03 -1.89 19.50
C MET A 252 -19.13 -3.41 19.31
N GLY A 253 -18.24 -4.18 19.93
CA GLY A 253 -18.18 -5.64 19.76
C GLY A 253 -17.80 -6.09 18.35
N ILE A 254 -17.06 -5.27 17.60
CA ILE A 254 -16.56 -5.62 16.27
C ILE A 254 -15.04 -5.92 16.28
N PRO A 255 -14.57 -6.86 15.44
CA PRO A 255 -13.14 -7.11 15.32
C PRO A 255 -12.42 -5.91 14.73
N TRP A 256 -11.13 -5.80 15.04
CA TRP A 256 -10.24 -4.84 14.41
C TRP A 256 -9.02 -5.53 13.79
N VAL A 257 -8.50 -4.92 12.72
CA VAL A 257 -7.23 -5.32 12.11
C VAL A 257 -6.35 -4.10 11.93
N SER A 258 -5.05 -4.32 12.03
CA SER A 258 -4.05 -3.31 11.69
C SER A 258 -3.36 -3.69 10.40
N VAL A 259 -3.43 -2.79 9.41
CA VAL A 259 -2.65 -2.88 8.17
C VAL A 259 -1.38 -2.04 8.30
N PRO A 260 -0.27 -2.39 7.66
CA PRO A 260 0.95 -1.60 7.68
C PRO A 260 0.73 -0.16 7.25
N SER A 261 1.45 0.78 7.87
CA SER A 261 1.48 2.15 7.35
C SER A 261 2.18 2.18 5.99
N PRO A 262 1.64 2.89 4.98
CA PRO A 262 2.34 3.05 3.71
C PRO A 262 3.68 3.78 3.85
N LEU A 263 3.87 4.55 4.93
CA LEU A 263 5.13 5.25 5.20
C LEU A 263 6.21 4.38 5.86
N GLU A 264 5.90 3.11 6.18
CA GLU A 264 6.93 2.18 6.68
C GLU A 264 8.04 1.96 5.64
N PRO A 265 9.31 1.75 6.11
CA PRO A 265 10.48 1.59 5.25
C PRO A 265 10.53 0.19 4.60
N ARG A 266 9.52 -0.15 3.84
CA ARG A 266 9.35 -1.40 3.09
C ARG A 266 8.62 -1.14 1.77
N SER A 267 8.76 -2.04 0.80
CA SER A 267 8.03 -1.97 -0.47
C SER A 267 6.53 -2.24 -0.29
N ILE A 268 5.72 -1.78 -1.22
CA ILE A 268 4.27 -2.04 -1.22
C ILE A 268 3.96 -3.55 -1.27
N PRO A 269 4.60 -4.40 -2.10
CA PRO A 269 4.33 -5.84 -2.08
C PRO A 269 4.52 -6.49 -0.69
N GLU A 270 5.58 -6.12 0.06
CA GLU A 270 5.78 -6.62 1.42
C GLU A 270 4.66 -6.20 2.38
N LYS A 271 4.14 -4.99 2.22
CA LYS A 271 3.01 -4.49 3.00
C LYS A 271 1.70 -5.18 2.61
N LEU A 272 1.49 -5.45 1.33
CA LEU A 272 0.31 -6.18 0.84
C LEU A 272 0.26 -7.62 1.36
N GLU A 273 1.40 -8.30 1.48
CA GLU A 273 1.48 -9.63 2.12
C GLU A 273 0.98 -9.58 3.57
N ASP A 274 1.39 -8.56 4.32
CA ASP A 274 0.90 -8.36 5.69
C ASP A 274 -0.59 -7.98 5.75
N VAL A 275 -1.10 -7.22 4.77
CA VAL A 275 -2.54 -6.93 4.64
C VAL A 275 -3.32 -8.23 4.44
N VAL A 276 -2.88 -9.09 3.51
CA VAL A 276 -3.51 -10.41 3.27
C VAL A 276 -3.54 -11.22 4.56
N LYS A 277 -2.42 -11.31 5.26
CA LYS A 277 -2.33 -12.04 6.54
C LYS A 277 -3.29 -11.47 7.60
N ALA A 278 -3.34 -10.14 7.73
CA ALA A 278 -4.21 -9.49 8.69
C ALA A 278 -5.70 -9.74 8.39
N LEU A 279 -6.10 -9.68 7.12
CA LEU A 279 -7.47 -9.92 6.69
C LEU A 279 -7.87 -11.41 6.77
N SER A 280 -6.96 -12.34 6.53
CA SER A 280 -7.21 -13.78 6.66
C SER A 280 -7.58 -14.15 8.10
N ASN A 281 -6.88 -13.59 9.09
CA ASN A 281 -7.18 -13.82 10.50
C ASN A 281 -8.61 -13.39 10.89
N VAL A 282 -9.14 -12.32 10.29
CA VAL A 282 -10.54 -11.89 10.53
C VAL A 282 -11.54 -12.85 9.90
N GLY A 283 -11.23 -13.34 8.71
CA GLY A 283 -12.06 -14.34 8.03
C GLY A 283 -12.23 -15.62 8.88
N GLU A 284 -11.15 -16.08 9.49
CA GLU A 284 -11.16 -17.27 10.38
C GLU A 284 -11.97 -17.04 11.66
N VAL A 285 -11.82 -15.89 12.33
CA VAL A 285 -12.57 -15.55 13.54
C VAL A 285 -14.08 -15.47 13.24
N ARG A 286 -14.48 -14.98 12.08
CA ARG A 286 -15.88 -14.88 11.65
C ARG A 286 -16.47 -16.24 11.33
N SER A 287 -15.74 -17.11 10.62
CA SER A 287 -16.19 -18.46 10.31
C SER A 287 -16.36 -19.30 11.59
N ALA A 288 -15.42 -19.20 12.53
CA ALA A 288 -15.53 -19.83 13.85
C ALA A 288 -16.72 -19.30 14.67
N GLY A 289 -16.96 -17.96 14.65
CA GLY A 289 -18.10 -17.34 15.33
C GLY A 289 -19.47 -17.73 14.74
N MET A 290 -19.55 -17.99 13.45
CA MET A 290 -20.78 -18.52 12.82
C MET A 290 -21.05 -19.97 13.17
N GLU A 291 -20.05 -20.81 13.40
CA GLU A 291 -20.25 -22.19 13.90
C GLU A 291 -20.78 -22.21 15.33
N TYR A 292 -20.38 -21.26 16.18
CA TYR A 292 -20.91 -21.14 17.56
C TYR A 292 -22.22 -20.34 17.68
N GLY A 293 -22.55 -19.51 16.69
CA GLY A 293 -23.76 -18.66 16.70
C GLY A 293 -25.06 -19.39 16.30
N TYR A 294 -25.00 -20.56 15.73
CA TYR A 294 -26.13 -21.41 15.40
C TYR A 294 -26.26 -22.64 16.33
N MET A 295 -26.19 -22.45 17.65
CA MET A 295 -26.90 -23.35 18.53
C MET A 295 -28.39 -22.95 18.46
N PRO A 296 -29.25 -23.73 17.81
CA PRO A 296 -30.64 -23.35 17.71
C PRO A 296 -31.17 -23.20 19.14
N LEU A 297 -31.90 -22.12 19.40
CA LEU A 297 -32.59 -21.87 20.70
C LEU A 297 -33.32 -23.12 21.24
N THR A 298 -33.71 -24.02 20.35
CA THR A 298 -34.30 -25.32 20.64
C THR A 298 -33.42 -26.24 21.50
N VAL A 299 -32.09 -26.27 21.30
CA VAL A 299 -31.15 -27.11 22.08
C VAL A 299 -31.01 -26.57 23.51
N THR A 300 -30.93 -25.24 23.68
CA THR A 300 -30.80 -24.58 24.99
C THR A 300 -32.14 -24.74 25.78
N VAL A 301 -33.27 -24.59 25.12
CA VAL A 301 -34.60 -24.78 25.74
C VAL A 301 -34.83 -26.25 26.12
N VAL A 302 -34.44 -27.22 25.30
CA VAL A 302 -34.55 -28.66 25.62
C VAL A 302 -33.63 -29.03 26.79
N ALA A 303 -32.38 -28.48 26.85
CA ALA A 303 -31.47 -28.72 27.98
C ALA A 303 -32.02 -28.15 29.32
N ILE A 304 -32.64 -26.97 29.30
CA ILE A 304 -33.27 -26.36 30.49
C ILE A 304 -34.52 -27.16 30.91
N ILE A 305 -35.37 -27.60 29.98
CA ILE A 305 -36.58 -28.39 30.30
C ILE A 305 -36.18 -29.76 30.85
N THR A 306 -35.16 -30.42 30.32
CA THR A 306 -34.70 -31.73 30.84
C THR A 306 -34.07 -31.61 32.21
N SER A 307 -33.28 -30.53 32.48
CA SER A 307 -32.70 -30.29 33.81
C SER A 307 -33.76 -29.95 34.88
N LEU A 308 -34.76 -29.14 34.53
CA LEU A 308 -35.88 -28.84 35.43
C LEU A 308 -36.75 -30.07 35.71
N SER A 309 -37.00 -30.90 34.71
CA SER A 309 -37.74 -32.15 34.87
C SER A 309 -37.03 -33.16 35.75
N ALA A 310 -35.70 -33.29 35.62
CA ALA A 310 -34.86 -34.14 36.48
C ALA A 310 -34.83 -33.64 37.92
N ALA A 311 -34.72 -32.31 38.13
CA ALA A 311 -34.75 -31.73 39.47
C ALA A 311 -36.09 -31.91 40.18
N LEU A 312 -37.21 -31.75 39.46
CA LEU A 312 -38.58 -32.02 39.98
C LEU A 312 -38.80 -33.51 40.32
N TYR A 313 -38.27 -34.42 39.48
CA TYR A 313 -38.32 -35.85 39.72
C TYR A 313 -37.55 -36.27 40.99
N LEU A 314 -36.35 -35.70 41.20
CA LEU A 314 -35.53 -35.95 42.39
C LEU A 314 -36.13 -35.37 43.65
N MET A 315 -36.77 -34.19 43.61
CA MET A 315 -37.47 -33.60 44.77
C MET A 315 -38.71 -34.41 45.20
N ARG A 316 -39.38 -35.09 44.28
CA ARG A 316 -40.55 -35.96 44.57
C ARG A 316 -40.14 -37.31 45.20
N ARG A 317 -38.88 -37.68 45.21
CA ARG A 317 -38.38 -38.97 45.76
C ARG A 317 -37.73 -38.88 47.10
N GLN A 318 -37.75 -37.75 47.84
CA GLN A 318 -37.34 -37.69 49.22
C GLN A 318 -38.44 -38.24 50.10
N PRO A 319 -38.25 -39.38 50.81
CA PRO A 319 -39.23 -39.87 51.76
C PRO A 319 -39.15 -39.01 53.01
N ASN A 320 -40.35 -38.72 53.62
CA ASN A 320 -40.49 -38.09 54.91
C ASN A 320 -39.81 -38.90 56.00
#